data_b112c3601c06fa5bce175086cd045a2a
#
_entry.id   b112c3601c06fa5bce175086cd045a2a
#
_cell.length_a   1.000
_cell.length_b   1.000
_cell.length_c   1.000
_cell.angle_alpha   90.00
_cell.angle_beta   90.00
_cell.angle_gamma   90.00
#
_symmetry.space_group_name_H-M   'P 1'
#
loop_
_entity.id
_entity.type
_entity.pdbx_description
1 polymer ?
#
loop_
_entity_poly.entity_id
_entity_poly.type
_entity_poly.pdbx_seq_one_letter_code
_entity_poly.pdbx_strand_id
1 'polypeptide(L)'
;EENIERAQKLLAEAGYPEGKGFPELTYSYPSLELDSDTAQVIREQLKKNLNIEIKLNAQELQTNYSMRHAGNFDLCRMNWTADFSDPYTYLSMLLSDSTYNCSGIKNEQYDELVRRSDSETDPVKRSALMHEAEQLAVGEQFYILPLYAMKSVNLVNPKIEGIRQIPASGALEYRYAK
;
A
#
# COMPACT_ATOMS: atom_id res chain seq x y z
N GLU A 1 -3.59 13.77 18.15
CA GLU A 1 -4.24 13.34 19.41
C GLU A 1 -5.62 12.73 19.13
N GLU A 2 -6.53 13.44 18.45
CA GLU A 2 -7.89 12.97 18.11
C GLU A 2 -7.92 11.59 17.41
N ASN A 3 -7.01 11.33 16.49
CA ASN A 3 -6.93 10.03 15.80
C ASN A 3 -6.50 8.89 16.72
N ILE A 4 -5.67 9.16 17.73
CA ILE A 4 -5.23 8.14 18.70
C ILE A 4 -6.38 7.77 19.63
N GLU A 5 -7.10 8.75 20.15
CA GLU A 5 -8.27 8.52 21.00
C GLU A 5 -9.36 7.71 20.27
N ARG A 6 -9.60 8.05 19.01
CA ARG A 6 -10.52 7.30 18.16
C ARG A 6 -10.06 5.86 17.95
N ALA A 7 -8.77 5.64 17.68
CA ALA A 7 -8.21 4.29 17.52
C ALA A 7 -8.31 3.46 18.80
N GLN A 8 -8.04 4.06 19.97
CA GLN A 8 -8.21 3.40 21.27
C GLN A 8 -9.66 3.02 21.54
N LYS A 9 -10.60 3.91 21.20
CA LYS A 9 -12.04 3.63 21.32
C LYS A 9 -12.46 2.47 20.41
N LEU A 10 -12.08 2.48 19.14
CA LEU A 10 -12.38 1.41 18.19
C LEU A 10 -11.78 0.07 18.64
N LEU A 11 -10.56 0.08 19.17
CA LEU A 11 -9.90 -1.10 19.70
C LEU A 11 -10.67 -1.68 20.90
N ALA A 12 -11.16 -0.83 21.78
CA ALA A 12 -11.99 -1.24 22.92
C ALA A 12 -13.35 -1.80 22.45
N GLU A 13 -13.99 -1.17 21.47
CA GLU A 13 -15.24 -1.66 20.85
C GLU A 13 -15.05 -3.01 20.16
N ALA A 14 -13.86 -3.26 19.59
CA ALA A 14 -13.47 -4.56 19.02
C ALA A 14 -13.18 -5.65 20.09
N GLY A 15 -13.28 -5.33 21.38
CA GLY A 15 -13.07 -6.29 22.47
C GLY A 15 -11.66 -6.30 23.06
N TYR A 16 -10.80 -5.36 22.68
CA TYR A 16 -9.41 -5.28 23.15
C TYR A 16 -9.10 -3.96 23.89
N PRO A 17 -9.82 -3.65 24.99
CA PRO A 17 -9.59 -2.41 25.72
C PRO A 17 -8.13 -2.31 26.18
N GLU A 18 -7.50 -1.18 25.92
CA GLU A 18 -6.07 -0.95 26.24
C GLU A 18 -5.12 -2.00 25.61
N GLY A 19 -5.51 -2.63 24.48
CA GLY A 19 -4.74 -3.69 23.84
C GLY A 19 -4.75 -5.03 24.55
N LYS A 20 -5.51 -5.19 25.64
CA LYS A 20 -5.56 -6.44 26.42
C LYS A 20 -6.17 -7.58 25.62
N GLY A 21 -5.43 -8.67 25.50
CA GLY A 21 -5.87 -9.87 24.77
C GLY A 21 -5.82 -9.76 23.25
N PHE A 22 -5.26 -8.67 22.71
CA PHE A 22 -5.04 -8.54 21.26
C PHE A 22 -4.14 -9.69 20.77
N PRO A 23 -4.47 -10.34 19.65
CA PRO A 23 -3.67 -11.45 19.14
C PRO A 23 -2.27 -10.99 18.73
N GLU A 24 -1.31 -11.89 18.87
CA GLU A 24 0.04 -11.64 18.38
C GLU A 24 0.05 -11.71 16.85
N LEU A 25 0.39 -10.61 16.20
CA LEU A 25 0.51 -10.51 14.75
C LEU A 25 1.98 -10.39 14.34
N THR A 26 2.30 -10.92 13.18
CA THR A 26 3.62 -10.79 12.55
C THR A 26 3.55 -9.82 11.38
N TYR A 27 4.40 -8.80 11.39
CA TYR A 27 4.61 -7.91 10.25
C TYR A 27 5.83 -8.35 9.46
N SER A 28 5.59 -8.87 8.26
CA SER A 28 6.62 -9.37 7.36
C SER A 28 6.99 -8.32 6.31
N TYR A 29 8.29 -8.12 6.08
CA TYR A 29 8.81 -7.12 5.17
C TYR A 29 10.16 -7.53 4.57
N PRO A 30 10.54 -6.98 3.39
CA PRO A 30 11.89 -7.20 2.84
C PRO A 30 12.97 -6.62 3.74
N SER A 31 14.09 -7.32 3.90
CA SER A 31 15.24 -6.88 4.72
C SER A 31 16.03 -5.75 4.06
N LEU A 32 15.34 -4.71 3.62
CA LEU A 32 15.89 -3.45 3.13
C LEU A 32 15.88 -2.41 4.24
N GLU A 33 16.83 -1.49 4.23
CA GLU A 33 17.02 -0.48 5.29
C GLU A 33 15.73 0.32 5.54
N LEU A 34 15.15 0.92 4.50
CA LEU A 34 13.92 1.71 4.61
C LEU A 34 12.72 0.91 5.12
N ASP A 35 12.57 -0.35 4.69
CA ASP A 35 11.48 -1.19 5.15
C ASP A 35 11.67 -1.63 6.61
N SER A 36 12.92 -1.85 7.02
CA SER A 36 13.28 -2.15 8.42
C SER A 36 12.99 -0.97 9.35
N ASP A 37 13.36 0.23 8.96
CA ASP A 37 13.08 1.45 9.72
C ASP A 37 11.56 1.71 9.82
N THR A 38 10.86 1.56 8.70
CA THR A 38 9.39 1.69 8.66
C THR A 38 8.73 0.69 9.60
N ALA A 39 9.18 -0.56 9.60
CA ALA A 39 8.62 -1.62 10.45
C ALA A 39 8.82 -1.31 11.95
N GLN A 40 9.98 -0.80 12.32
CA GLN A 40 10.25 -0.38 13.70
C GLN A 40 9.34 0.77 14.13
N VAL A 41 9.19 1.80 13.27
CA VAL A 41 8.29 2.93 13.56
C VAL A 41 6.84 2.46 13.74
N ILE A 42 6.35 1.58 12.89
CA ILE A 42 5.00 1.02 13.01
C ILE A 42 4.85 0.27 14.33
N ARG A 43 5.78 -0.61 14.67
CA ARG A 43 5.76 -1.37 15.92
C ARG A 43 5.72 -0.44 17.14
N GLU A 44 6.59 0.56 17.17
CA GLU A 44 6.66 1.51 18.28
C GLU A 44 5.39 2.37 18.40
N GLN A 45 4.80 2.78 17.27
CA GLN A 45 3.53 3.51 17.29
C GLN A 45 2.37 2.65 17.79
N LEU A 46 2.24 1.40 17.35
CA LEU A 46 1.21 0.48 17.83
C LEU A 46 1.39 0.20 19.32
N LYS A 47 2.62 -0.03 19.78
CA LYS A 47 2.91 -0.24 21.21
C LYS A 47 2.59 0.99 22.04
N LYS A 48 3.07 2.15 21.62
CA LYS A 48 2.91 3.41 22.38
C LYS A 48 1.45 3.85 22.46
N ASN A 49 0.73 3.78 21.34
CA ASN A 49 -0.59 4.39 21.24
C ASN A 49 -1.74 3.43 21.55
N LEU A 50 -1.55 2.13 21.29
CA LEU A 50 -2.60 1.12 21.42
C LEU A 50 -2.23 -0.04 22.37
N ASN A 51 -0.98 -0.04 22.88
CA ASN A 51 -0.42 -1.13 23.67
C ASN A 51 -0.48 -2.50 22.94
N ILE A 52 -0.40 -2.49 21.62
CA ILE A 52 -0.31 -3.67 20.75
C ILE A 52 1.16 -3.95 20.45
N GLU A 53 1.56 -5.20 20.66
CA GLU A 53 2.87 -5.70 20.25
C GLU A 53 2.73 -6.54 19.00
N ILE A 54 3.59 -6.27 18.00
CA ILE A 54 3.70 -7.07 16.79
C ILE A 54 5.12 -7.64 16.67
N LYS A 55 5.22 -8.85 16.12
CA LYS A 55 6.51 -9.43 15.73
C LYS A 55 6.97 -8.85 14.41
N LEU A 56 8.26 -8.53 14.31
CA LEU A 56 8.90 -8.09 13.07
C LEU A 56 9.61 -9.28 12.42
N ASN A 57 9.31 -9.53 11.14
CA ASN A 57 9.88 -10.61 10.35
C ASN A 57 10.53 -10.06 9.07
N ALA A 58 11.81 -9.69 9.19
CA ALA A 58 12.62 -9.29 8.06
C ALA A 58 13.00 -10.52 7.21
N GLN A 59 12.73 -10.47 5.93
CA GLN A 59 12.97 -11.58 5.00
C GLN A 59 13.80 -11.11 3.81
N GLU A 60 14.53 -12.05 3.20
CA GLU A 60 15.11 -11.82 1.89
C GLU A 60 13.98 -11.49 0.87
N LEU A 61 14.28 -10.62 -0.11
CA LEU A 61 13.28 -10.06 -1.02
C LEU A 61 12.43 -11.13 -1.73
N GLN A 62 13.08 -12.15 -2.27
CA GLN A 62 12.40 -13.23 -3.00
C GLN A 62 11.57 -14.13 -2.08
N THR A 63 12.06 -14.37 -0.87
CA THR A 63 11.31 -15.10 0.18
C THR A 63 10.06 -14.34 0.59
N ASN A 64 10.18 -13.03 0.82
CA ASN A 64 9.04 -12.18 1.14
C ASN A 64 8.01 -12.14 -0.01
N TYR A 65 8.48 -12.03 -1.26
CA TYR A 65 7.63 -12.10 -2.44
C TYR A 65 6.85 -13.41 -2.51
N SER A 66 7.52 -14.55 -2.37
CA SER A 66 6.89 -15.87 -2.43
C SER A 66 5.89 -16.09 -1.30
N MET A 67 6.24 -15.72 -0.07
CA MET A 67 5.36 -15.77 1.10
C MET A 67 4.08 -14.94 0.88
N ARG A 68 4.23 -13.71 0.39
CA ARG A 68 3.12 -12.81 0.12
C ARG A 68 2.18 -13.37 -0.94
N HIS A 69 2.71 -13.89 -2.06
CA HIS A 69 1.89 -14.50 -3.10
C HIS A 69 1.22 -15.81 -2.68
N ALA A 70 1.75 -16.48 -1.68
CA ALA A 70 1.10 -17.65 -1.06
C ALA A 70 0.02 -17.26 -0.01
N GLY A 71 -0.14 -15.97 0.31
CA GLY A 71 -1.08 -15.51 1.33
C GLY A 71 -0.68 -15.87 2.77
N ASN A 72 0.58 -16.22 3.02
CA ASN A 72 1.07 -16.69 4.32
C ASN A 72 1.60 -15.56 5.18
N PHE A 73 0.76 -14.62 5.57
CA PHE A 73 1.12 -13.47 6.42
C PHE A 73 -0.07 -12.96 7.22
N ASP A 74 0.19 -12.35 8.36
CA ASP A 74 -0.80 -11.55 9.09
C ASP A 74 -0.81 -10.12 8.54
N LEU A 75 0.34 -9.47 8.54
CA LEU A 75 0.60 -8.15 7.95
C LEU A 75 1.81 -8.23 7.05
N CYS A 76 1.75 -7.63 5.89
CA CYS A 76 2.87 -7.65 4.94
C CYS A 76 3.13 -6.28 4.33
N ARG A 77 4.42 -5.92 4.25
CA ARG A 77 4.86 -4.73 3.53
C ARG A 77 4.73 -4.96 2.02
N MET A 78 4.08 -4.02 1.35
CA MET A 78 4.01 -3.98 -0.10
C MET A 78 4.29 -2.56 -0.59
N ASN A 79 4.91 -2.43 -1.74
CA ASN A 79 4.99 -1.19 -2.49
C ASN A 79 4.59 -1.46 -3.94
N TRP A 80 4.10 -0.44 -4.60
CA TRP A 80 3.78 -0.48 -6.01
C TRP A 80 4.31 0.77 -6.71
N THR A 81 4.92 0.58 -7.86
CA THR A 81 5.28 1.67 -8.76
C THR A 81 4.32 1.62 -9.93
N ALA A 82 3.71 2.75 -10.27
CA ALA A 82 2.75 2.81 -11.36
C ALA A 82 3.38 2.35 -12.69
N ASP A 83 2.71 1.44 -13.40
CA ASP A 83 3.13 0.97 -14.72
C ASP A 83 2.84 2.03 -15.80
N PHE A 84 1.83 2.87 -15.56
CA PHE A 84 1.41 3.98 -16.41
C PHE A 84 0.79 5.11 -15.58
N SER A 85 0.67 6.31 -16.17
CA SER A 85 0.18 7.52 -15.48
C SER A 85 -1.36 7.52 -15.38
N ASP A 86 -1.91 6.57 -14.62
CA ASP A 86 -3.34 6.48 -14.34
C ASP A 86 -3.58 5.79 -12.98
N PRO A 87 -4.52 6.25 -12.13
CA PRO A 87 -4.83 5.61 -10.85
C PRO A 87 -5.28 4.14 -10.97
N TYR A 88 -5.81 3.75 -12.11
CA TYR A 88 -6.21 2.38 -12.38
C TYR A 88 -5.10 1.34 -12.11
N THR A 89 -3.82 1.72 -12.34
CA THR A 89 -2.67 0.84 -12.06
C THR A 89 -2.58 0.39 -10.59
N TYR A 90 -3.11 1.19 -9.66
CA TYR A 90 -3.16 0.86 -8.23
C TYR A 90 -4.44 0.10 -7.87
N LEU A 91 -5.58 0.50 -8.42
CA LEU A 91 -6.87 -0.10 -8.10
C LEU A 91 -6.98 -1.53 -8.67
N SER A 92 -6.50 -1.76 -9.88
CA SER A 92 -6.55 -3.07 -10.53
C SER A 92 -5.77 -4.18 -9.81
N MET A 93 -4.83 -3.82 -8.93
CA MET A 93 -4.10 -4.80 -8.12
C MET A 93 -5.00 -5.57 -7.14
N LEU A 94 -6.08 -4.94 -6.65
CA LEU A 94 -6.96 -5.51 -5.65
C LEU A 94 -8.21 -6.20 -6.24
N LEU A 95 -8.33 -6.28 -7.57
CA LEU A 95 -9.39 -7.06 -8.20
C LEU A 95 -9.34 -8.52 -7.73
N SER A 96 -10.50 -9.14 -7.57
CA SER A 96 -10.64 -10.52 -7.06
C SER A 96 -9.89 -11.56 -7.88
N ASP A 97 -9.67 -11.29 -9.18
CA ASP A 97 -8.94 -12.13 -10.13
C ASP A 97 -7.51 -11.65 -10.43
N SER A 98 -7.05 -10.58 -9.77
CA SER A 98 -5.70 -10.07 -9.94
C SER A 98 -4.66 -10.99 -9.31
N THR A 99 -3.60 -11.31 -10.04
CA THR A 99 -2.44 -12.04 -9.51
C THR A 99 -1.65 -11.26 -8.46
N TYR A 100 -1.89 -9.96 -8.35
CA TYR A 100 -1.29 -9.07 -7.33
C TYR A 100 -2.13 -8.96 -6.07
N ASN A 101 -3.35 -9.51 -6.06
CA ASN A 101 -4.21 -9.56 -4.89
C ASN A 101 -3.74 -10.67 -3.92
N CYS A 102 -2.61 -10.41 -3.27
CA CYS A 102 -1.97 -11.38 -2.37
C CYS A 102 -2.77 -11.64 -1.08
N SER A 103 -3.69 -10.75 -0.70
CA SER A 103 -4.56 -10.92 0.47
C SER A 103 -5.79 -11.79 0.21
N GLY A 104 -6.02 -12.18 -1.04
CA GLY A 104 -7.15 -13.03 -1.42
C GLY A 104 -8.53 -12.39 -1.24
N ILE A 105 -8.57 -11.06 -1.21
CA ILE A 105 -9.80 -10.26 -1.08
C ILE A 105 -10.70 -10.54 -2.26
N LYS A 106 -11.99 -10.74 -1.98
CA LYS A 106 -13.03 -10.90 -2.99
C LYS A 106 -14.18 -9.97 -2.66
N ASN A 107 -14.40 -8.97 -3.51
CA ASN A 107 -15.49 -8.02 -3.35
C ASN A 107 -16.05 -7.64 -4.73
N GLU A 108 -17.23 -8.13 -5.05
CA GLU A 108 -17.89 -7.91 -6.35
C GLU A 108 -18.19 -6.43 -6.59
N GLN A 109 -18.56 -5.66 -5.56
CA GLN A 109 -18.80 -4.22 -5.68
C GLN A 109 -17.51 -3.47 -6.05
N TYR A 110 -16.41 -3.82 -5.42
CA TYR A 110 -15.09 -3.27 -5.76
C TYR A 110 -14.71 -3.59 -7.21
N ASP A 111 -14.82 -4.86 -7.57
CA ASP A 111 -14.49 -5.33 -8.91
C ASP A 111 -15.33 -4.61 -9.99
N GLU A 112 -16.63 -4.42 -9.73
CA GLU A 112 -17.51 -3.70 -10.65
C GLU A 112 -17.08 -2.23 -10.81
N LEU A 113 -16.80 -1.52 -9.71
CA LEU A 113 -16.36 -0.13 -9.74
C LEU A 113 -15.09 0.04 -10.56
N VAL A 114 -14.08 -0.82 -10.30
CA VAL A 114 -12.79 -0.76 -11.02
C VAL A 114 -12.97 -1.07 -12.50
N ARG A 115 -13.71 -2.15 -12.88
CA ARG A 115 -13.93 -2.50 -14.27
C ARG A 115 -14.77 -1.46 -15.02
N ARG A 116 -15.76 -0.87 -14.38
CA ARG A 116 -16.52 0.25 -14.96
C ARG A 116 -15.65 1.47 -15.19
N SER A 117 -14.74 1.78 -14.27
CA SER A 117 -13.82 2.90 -14.46
C SER A 117 -12.87 2.70 -15.65
N ASP A 118 -12.54 1.45 -15.97
CA ASP A 118 -11.70 1.13 -17.14
C ASP A 118 -12.42 1.41 -18.48
N SER A 119 -13.71 1.18 -18.53
CA SER A 119 -14.53 1.37 -19.74
C SER A 119 -15.20 2.75 -19.85
N GLU A 120 -15.20 3.55 -18.78
CA GLU A 120 -15.84 4.89 -18.76
C GLU A 120 -15.00 5.91 -19.53
N THR A 121 -15.64 6.59 -20.49
CA THR A 121 -15.01 7.60 -21.36
C THR A 121 -15.16 9.04 -20.85
N ASP A 122 -16.16 9.29 -20.01
CA ASP A 122 -16.32 10.59 -19.37
C ASP A 122 -15.33 10.71 -18.20
N PRO A 123 -14.37 11.65 -18.23
CA PRO A 123 -13.32 11.73 -17.23
C PRO A 123 -13.83 12.04 -15.83
N VAL A 124 -14.95 12.75 -15.70
CA VAL A 124 -15.53 13.10 -14.40
C VAL A 124 -16.18 11.86 -13.78
N LYS A 125 -16.96 11.12 -14.56
CA LYS A 125 -17.59 9.87 -14.10
C LYS A 125 -16.53 8.81 -13.79
N ARG A 126 -15.51 8.70 -14.64
CA ARG A 126 -14.38 7.80 -14.44
C ARG A 126 -13.67 8.08 -13.12
N SER A 127 -13.35 9.34 -12.85
CA SER A 127 -12.74 9.75 -11.59
C SER A 127 -13.63 9.43 -10.39
N ALA A 128 -14.94 9.64 -10.49
CA ALA A 128 -15.87 9.31 -9.41
C ALA A 128 -15.88 7.80 -9.09
N LEU A 129 -15.92 6.94 -10.11
CA LEU A 129 -15.85 5.48 -9.94
C LEU A 129 -14.55 5.04 -9.26
N MET A 130 -13.40 5.63 -9.65
CA MET A 130 -12.12 5.33 -9.03
C MET A 130 -12.04 5.78 -7.56
N HIS A 131 -12.58 6.95 -7.25
CA HIS A 131 -12.66 7.43 -5.87
C HIS A 131 -13.57 6.56 -4.99
N GLU A 132 -14.71 6.09 -5.55
CA GLU A 132 -15.60 5.18 -4.84
C GLU A 132 -14.91 3.83 -4.56
N ALA A 133 -14.17 3.28 -5.53
CA ALA A 133 -13.38 2.08 -5.34
C ALA A 133 -12.27 2.27 -4.28
N GLU A 134 -11.55 3.39 -4.32
CA GLU A 134 -10.54 3.73 -3.33
C GLU A 134 -11.15 3.87 -1.93
N GLN A 135 -12.26 4.58 -1.79
CA GLN A 135 -12.98 4.74 -0.53
C GLN A 135 -13.40 3.39 0.03
N LEU A 136 -13.93 2.50 -0.81
CA LEU A 136 -14.31 1.15 -0.39
C LEU A 136 -13.10 0.34 0.09
N ALA A 137 -12.01 0.34 -0.66
CA ALA A 137 -10.83 -0.48 -0.35
C ALA A 137 -10.01 0.03 0.84
N VAL A 138 -9.86 1.34 0.97
CA VAL A 138 -8.95 1.99 1.93
C VAL A 138 -9.71 2.57 3.12
N GLY A 139 -10.88 3.18 2.88
CA GLY A 139 -11.63 3.93 3.90
C GLY A 139 -12.64 3.08 4.65
N GLU A 140 -13.18 2.01 4.05
CA GLU A 140 -14.26 1.22 4.63
C GLU A 140 -13.83 -0.21 4.96
N GLN A 141 -13.18 -0.88 4.03
CA GLN A 141 -12.83 -2.30 4.16
C GLN A 141 -11.38 -2.53 4.62
N PHE A 142 -10.54 -1.49 4.59
CA PHE A 142 -9.14 -1.53 5.02
C PHE A 142 -8.33 -2.68 4.38
N TYR A 143 -8.54 -2.93 3.08
CA TYR A 143 -7.80 -3.97 2.34
C TYR A 143 -6.31 -3.68 2.28
N ILE A 144 -5.96 -2.40 2.23
CA ILE A 144 -4.60 -1.90 2.35
C ILE A 144 -4.58 -0.68 3.28
N LEU A 145 -3.45 -0.47 3.93
CA LEU A 145 -3.18 0.69 4.76
C LEU A 145 -2.05 1.49 4.11
N PRO A 146 -2.36 2.56 3.35
CA PRO A 146 -1.35 3.40 2.73
C PRO A 146 -0.46 4.06 3.79
N LEU A 147 0.85 3.95 3.65
CA LEU A 147 1.81 4.53 4.59
C LEU A 147 2.37 5.85 4.07
N TYR A 148 2.94 5.84 2.88
CA TYR A 148 3.53 7.01 2.22
C TYR A 148 3.74 6.78 0.73
N ALA A 149 3.84 7.86 -0.02
CA ALA A 149 4.30 7.83 -1.41
C ALA A 149 5.80 8.08 -1.47
N MET A 150 6.53 7.18 -2.13
CA MET A 150 7.97 7.35 -2.35
C MET A 150 8.22 8.43 -3.39
N LYS A 151 9.29 9.21 -3.17
CA LYS A 151 9.78 10.19 -4.14
C LYS A 151 11.10 9.73 -4.71
N SER A 152 11.24 9.77 -6.03
CA SER A 152 12.52 9.58 -6.70
C SER A 152 13.30 10.90 -6.69
N VAL A 153 14.50 10.87 -6.14
CA VAL A 153 15.45 12.00 -6.18
C VAL A 153 16.57 11.65 -7.13
N ASN A 154 16.76 12.49 -8.15
CA ASN A 154 17.77 12.28 -9.18
C ASN A 154 18.75 13.45 -9.19
N LEU A 155 20.05 13.17 -9.15
CA LEU A 155 21.10 14.13 -9.37
C LEU A 155 21.55 14.02 -10.83
N VAL A 156 21.32 15.07 -11.59
CA VAL A 156 21.68 15.13 -13.01
C VAL A 156 22.78 16.19 -13.22
N ASN A 157 23.85 15.81 -13.91
CA ASN A 157 24.87 16.79 -14.29
C ASN A 157 24.25 17.85 -15.22
N PRO A 158 24.32 19.16 -14.87
CA PRO A 158 23.66 20.21 -15.64
C PRO A 158 24.24 20.40 -17.06
N LYS A 159 25.37 19.76 -17.38
CA LYS A 159 25.97 19.75 -18.73
C LYS A 159 25.35 18.69 -19.65
N ILE A 160 24.54 17.78 -19.12
CA ILE A 160 23.88 16.75 -19.92
C ILE A 160 22.44 17.21 -20.18
N GLU A 161 22.14 17.39 -21.44
CA GLU A 161 20.82 17.79 -21.93
C GLU A 161 20.02 16.56 -22.39
N GLY A 162 18.70 16.72 -22.54
CA GLY A 162 17.82 15.70 -23.12
C GLY A 162 17.43 14.55 -22.18
N ILE A 163 17.82 14.56 -20.90
CA ILE A 163 17.30 13.63 -19.89
C ILE A 163 15.86 14.02 -19.54
N ARG A 164 14.97 13.05 -19.54
CA ARG A 164 13.56 13.23 -19.18
C ARG A 164 13.19 12.31 -18.02
N GLN A 165 12.31 12.78 -17.15
CA GLN A 165 11.73 11.93 -16.12
C GLN A 165 10.40 11.35 -16.62
N ILE A 166 10.21 10.04 -16.45
CA ILE A 166 8.95 9.36 -16.75
C ILE A 166 7.99 9.64 -15.59
N PRO A 167 6.85 10.33 -15.81
CA PRO A 167 5.99 10.77 -14.71
C PRO A 167 5.44 9.63 -13.85
N ALA A 168 5.09 8.50 -14.46
CA ALA A 168 4.49 7.37 -13.74
C ALA A 168 5.45 6.69 -12.77
N SER A 169 6.69 6.44 -13.20
CA SER A 169 7.68 5.66 -12.43
C SER A 169 8.74 6.52 -11.74
N GLY A 170 8.87 7.78 -12.12
CA GLY A 170 9.99 8.63 -11.69
C GLY A 170 11.34 8.24 -12.28
N ALA A 171 11.42 7.21 -13.11
CA ALA A 171 12.63 6.77 -13.77
C ALA A 171 13.14 7.81 -14.78
N LEU A 172 14.45 7.83 -15.04
CA LEU A 172 15.05 8.71 -16.02
C LEU A 172 15.16 8.01 -17.39
N GLU A 173 14.72 8.70 -18.43
CA GLU A 173 14.93 8.31 -19.82
C GLU A 173 16.15 9.04 -20.37
N TYR A 174 17.13 8.27 -20.84
CA TYR A 174 18.40 8.78 -21.37
C TYR A 174 18.48 8.74 -22.91
N ARG A 175 17.43 8.31 -23.58
CA ARG A 175 17.41 8.13 -25.05
C ARG A 175 17.87 9.37 -25.84
N TYR A 176 17.61 10.54 -25.31
CA TYR A 176 17.93 11.82 -25.95
C TYR A 176 19.05 12.57 -25.23
N ALA A 177 19.75 11.92 -24.28
CA ALA A 177 20.85 12.54 -23.57
C ALA A 177 22.03 12.89 -24.51
N LYS A 178 22.58 14.09 -24.36
CA LYS A 178 23.70 14.60 -25.13
C LYS A 178 24.73 15.26 -24.23
#